data_bf275ec2f19bf2940b57d0bcaa9ec1b4
#
_entry.id   bf275ec2f19bf2940b57d0bcaa9ec1b4
#
_cell.length_a   1.000
_cell.length_b   1.000
_cell.length_c   1.000
_cell.angle_alpha   90.00
_cell.angle_beta   90.00
_cell.angle_gamma   90.00
#
_symmetry.space_group_name_H-M   'P 1'
#
loop_
_entity.id
_entity.type
_entity.pdbx_description
1 polymer ?
#
loop_
_entity_poly.entity_id
_entity_poly.type
_entity_poly.pdbx_seq_one_letter_code
_entity_poly.pdbx_strand_id
1 'polypeptide(L)'
;MKRNLSLTVIVILAVLLGACGQAAPTAAPAGAAGPIKIGMANFSQCCPYFIGMNNAVLAEAKPFANVTIISTDANGDAAKFQADIEDLIAQGIDGIIISGAWLEEAPAALDALAKEGIPTVLVDRQFGAGSKSAYTSYIGPDNYTIGVQDGTYICDRLGGKGVIVQLRGGPADNSIGLNRSNGMLSVAKTYPGITVVTAPDFGSWSADGGIALMEDMLAANPKIDAVFCENDSMCLGAQKAIADAGRAGEMFLVGVDGETAALEAIINGTNYAATGLNNSDQIGRGAFNRLMSILGGGTPEKDTYLPSPLITKDNVLRFYNPEGTF
;
A
#
# COMPACT_ATOMS: atom_id res chain seq x y z
N MET A 1 -36.46 -79.28 17.01
CA MET A 1 -35.11 -78.78 17.33
C MET A 1 -34.58 -77.96 16.13
N LYS A 2 -34.68 -76.68 16.13
CA LYS A 2 -33.91 -75.75 15.27
C LYS A 2 -33.81 -74.40 16.01
N ARG A 3 -32.62 -74.04 16.45
CA ARG A 3 -32.33 -72.78 17.18
C ARG A 3 -32.17 -71.67 16.15
N ASN A 4 -33.02 -70.64 16.23
CA ASN A 4 -32.83 -69.41 15.48
C ASN A 4 -31.93 -68.44 16.26
N LEU A 5 -30.83 -68.08 15.66
CA LEU A 5 -29.87 -67.08 16.16
C LEU A 5 -30.23 -65.72 15.56
N SER A 6 -30.75 -64.84 16.44
CA SER A 6 -31.03 -63.44 16.03
C SER A 6 -29.75 -62.63 16.14
N LEU A 7 -29.34 -62.08 14.98
CA LEU A 7 -28.21 -61.17 14.86
C LEU A 7 -28.68 -59.74 15.08
N THR A 8 -28.31 -59.14 16.20
CA THR A 8 -28.59 -57.76 16.53
C THR A 8 -27.49 -56.88 15.88
N VAL A 9 -27.88 -56.09 14.86
CA VAL A 9 -27.02 -55.11 14.24
C VAL A 9 -27.09 -53.80 15.06
N ILE A 10 -25.98 -53.45 15.74
CA ILE A 10 -25.85 -52.14 16.36
C ILE A 10 -25.28 -51.17 15.35
N VAL A 11 -26.14 -50.21 14.94
CA VAL A 11 -25.71 -49.05 14.09
C VAL A 11 -25.16 -48.00 15.00
N ILE A 12 -23.84 -47.81 14.96
CA ILE A 12 -23.15 -46.69 15.65
C ILE A 12 -23.23 -45.49 14.69
N LEU A 13 -24.07 -44.52 15.08
CA LEU A 13 -24.19 -43.23 14.41
C LEU A 13 -23.02 -42.33 14.88
N ALA A 14 -21.99 -42.20 14.07
CA ALA A 14 -20.88 -41.27 14.34
C ALA A 14 -21.35 -39.85 13.98
N VAL A 15 -21.60 -39.03 14.99
CA VAL A 15 -21.84 -37.58 14.84
C VAL A 15 -20.52 -36.91 14.60
N LEU A 16 -20.23 -36.52 13.35
CA LEU A 16 -19.14 -35.62 12.99
C LEU A 16 -19.49 -34.21 13.40
N LEU A 17 -19.06 -33.80 14.59
CA LEU A 17 -19.00 -32.39 14.99
C LEU A 17 -17.89 -31.73 14.19
N GLY A 18 -18.25 -30.99 13.16
CA GLY A 18 -17.35 -30.08 12.46
C GLY A 18 -16.90 -28.97 13.39
N ALA A 19 -15.70 -29.10 13.96
CA ALA A 19 -15.02 -28.03 14.64
C ALA A 19 -14.61 -27.01 13.58
N CYS A 20 -15.25 -25.84 13.55
CA CYS A 20 -14.69 -24.64 12.93
C CYS A 20 -13.37 -24.34 13.65
N GLY A 21 -12.26 -24.75 13.07
CA GLY A 21 -10.94 -24.41 13.56
C GLY A 21 -10.74 -22.91 13.38
N GLN A 22 -10.85 -22.16 14.48
CA GLN A 22 -10.16 -20.88 14.57
C GLN A 22 -8.68 -21.17 14.34
N ALA A 23 -8.09 -20.51 13.35
CA ALA A 23 -6.66 -20.55 13.14
C ALA A 23 -6.02 -20.10 14.45
N ALA A 24 -5.29 -20.99 15.09
CA ALA A 24 -4.49 -20.64 16.25
C ALA A 24 -3.52 -19.53 15.85
N PRO A 25 -3.28 -18.53 16.71
CA PRO A 25 -2.24 -17.52 16.42
C PRO A 25 -0.94 -18.27 16.17
N THR A 26 -0.31 -17.95 15.04
CA THR A 26 0.98 -18.53 14.63
C THR A 26 1.95 -18.32 15.79
N ALA A 27 2.44 -19.40 16.37
CA ALA A 27 3.43 -19.32 17.45
C ALA A 27 4.63 -18.51 16.97
N ALA A 28 5.09 -17.56 17.79
CA ALA A 28 6.31 -16.82 17.54
C ALA A 28 7.46 -17.79 17.21
N PRO A 29 8.32 -17.48 16.24
CA PRO A 29 9.45 -18.33 15.93
C PRO A 29 10.32 -18.50 17.17
N ALA A 30 10.56 -19.76 17.56
CA ALA A 30 11.41 -20.13 18.69
C ALA A 30 12.89 -19.91 18.27
N GLY A 31 13.38 -18.66 18.36
CA GLY A 31 14.72 -18.39 17.88
C GLY A 31 15.52 -17.32 18.62
N ALA A 32 14.93 -16.27 19.13
CA ALA A 32 15.68 -15.22 19.79
C ALA A 32 15.38 -15.21 21.31
N ALA A 33 16.22 -15.87 22.09
CA ALA A 33 16.12 -15.86 23.57
C ALA A 33 16.60 -14.54 24.20
N GLY A 34 17.13 -13.57 23.41
CA GLY A 34 17.63 -12.27 23.86
C GLY A 34 16.75 -11.09 23.44
N PRO A 35 17.09 -9.87 23.89
CA PRO A 35 16.45 -8.65 23.42
C PRO A 35 16.75 -8.42 21.92
N ILE A 36 15.72 -8.05 21.16
CA ILE A 36 15.82 -7.75 19.75
C ILE A 36 15.53 -6.27 19.55
N LYS A 37 16.41 -5.57 18.85
CA LYS A 37 16.25 -4.17 18.46
C LYS A 37 15.97 -4.07 16.95
N ILE A 38 14.86 -3.50 16.58
CA ILE A 38 14.47 -3.28 15.19
C ILE A 38 14.43 -1.78 14.91
N GLY A 39 15.16 -1.34 13.89
CA GLY A 39 15.02 0.00 13.33
C GLY A 39 13.77 0.10 12.46
N MET A 40 13.04 1.21 12.59
CA MET A 40 11.99 1.61 11.65
C MET A 40 12.37 2.99 11.11
N ALA A 41 13.04 3.01 9.96
CA ALA A 41 13.46 4.25 9.32
C ALA A 41 12.38 4.76 8.39
N ASN A 42 11.75 5.89 8.75
CA ASN A 42 10.76 6.57 7.93
C ASN A 42 11.40 7.77 7.24
N PHE A 43 11.31 7.83 5.90
CA PHE A 43 11.72 9.02 5.17
C PHE A 43 10.86 10.22 5.53
N SER A 44 9.53 10.02 5.65
CA SER A 44 8.61 11.03 6.14
C SER A 44 7.35 10.37 6.70
N GLN A 45 6.82 10.92 7.77
CA GLN A 45 5.48 10.62 8.29
C GLN A 45 4.49 11.76 7.95
N CYS A 46 4.60 12.31 6.74
CA CYS A 46 3.83 13.48 6.28
C CYS A 46 2.32 13.27 6.16
N CYS A 47 1.86 12.06 6.08
CA CYS A 47 0.49 11.75 5.71
C CYS A 47 -0.03 10.49 6.40
N PRO A 48 -1.36 10.29 6.44
CA PRO A 48 -2.00 9.13 7.09
C PRO A 48 -1.44 7.79 6.65
N TYR A 49 -1.05 7.65 5.38
CA TYR A 49 -0.47 6.43 4.83
C TYR A 49 0.79 5.97 5.58
N PHE A 50 1.79 6.84 5.71
CA PHE A 50 3.05 6.49 6.39
C PHE A 50 2.89 6.40 7.90
N ILE A 51 2.04 7.25 8.51
CA ILE A 51 1.68 7.16 9.93
C ILE A 51 1.02 5.81 10.21
N GLY A 52 0.06 5.39 9.38
CA GLY A 52 -0.62 4.10 9.51
C GLY A 52 0.35 2.92 9.42
N MET A 53 1.27 2.95 8.47
CA MET A 53 2.29 1.91 8.31
C MET A 53 3.22 1.80 9.53
N ASN A 54 3.73 2.92 10.04
CA ASN A 54 4.55 2.94 11.24
C ASN A 54 3.77 2.41 12.45
N ASN A 55 2.53 2.86 12.64
CA ASN A 55 1.67 2.41 13.73
C ASN A 55 1.38 0.90 13.65
N ALA A 56 1.23 0.36 12.45
CA ALA A 56 1.02 -1.06 12.23
C ALA A 56 2.24 -1.90 12.66
N VAL A 57 3.47 -1.44 12.36
CA VAL A 57 4.71 -2.07 12.85
C VAL A 57 4.75 -2.06 14.38
N LEU A 58 4.48 -0.90 15.00
CA LEU A 58 4.47 -0.76 16.45
C LEU A 58 3.40 -1.64 17.13
N ALA A 59 2.21 -1.70 16.55
CA ALA A 59 1.11 -2.52 17.05
C ALA A 59 1.44 -4.02 16.97
N GLU A 60 2.05 -4.46 15.87
CA GLU A 60 2.44 -5.86 15.66
C GLU A 60 3.60 -6.28 16.57
N ALA A 61 4.50 -5.36 16.90
CA ALA A 61 5.61 -5.59 17.83
C ALA A 61 5.15 -5.68 19.30
N LYS A 62 4.04 -5.03 19.67
CA LYS A 62 3.59 -4.89 21.07
C LYS A 62 3.47 -6.20 21.86
N PRO A 63 3.03 -7.35 21.30
CA PRO A 63 2.96 -8.62 22.02
C PRO A 63 4.34 -9.23 22.38
N PHE A 64 5.42 -8.76 21.78
CA PHE A 64 6.76 -9.32 21.93
C PHE A 64 7.56 -8.53 22.97
N ALA A 65 7.54 -8.96 24.22
CA ALA A 65 8.17 -8.25 25.35
C ALA A 65 9.69 -8.06 25.20
N ASN A 66 10.35 -8.86 24.37
CA ASN A 66 11.78 -8.80 24.10
C ASN A 66 12.13 -8.02 22.82
N VAL A 67 11.15 -7.43 22.14
CA VAL A 67 11.36 -6.63 20.92
C VAL A 67 11.21 -5.15 21.23
N THR A 68 12.18 -4.36 20.79
CA THR A 68 12.14 -2.89 20.85
C THR A 68 12.19 -2.33 19.45
N ILE A 69 11.21 -1.50 19.10
CA ILE A 69 11.22 -0.73 17.84
C ILE A 69 11.81 0.66 18.10
N ILE A 70 12.81 1.04 17.33
CA ILE A 70 13.41 2.38 17.33
C ILE A 70 12.97 3.04 16.02
N SER A 71 11.99 3.92 16.09
CA SER A 71 11.43 4.60 14.92
C SER A 71 12.06 5.98 14.76
N THR A 72 12.43 6.32 13.52
CA THR A 72 12.91 7.66 13.13
C THR A 72 11.99 8.30 12.10
N ASP A 73 12.06 9.60 11.94
CA ASP A 73 11.37 10.36 10.91
C ASP A 73 12.32 11.42 10.34
N ALA A 74 12.69 11.27 9.09
CA ALA A 74 13.60 12.21 8.43
C ALA A 74 12.91 13.49 7.94
N ASN A 75 11.58 13.60 8.07
CA ASN A 75 10.78 14.75 7.60
C ASN A 75 11.02 15.11 6.12
N GLY A 76 11.31 14.14 5.28
CA GLY A 76 11.56 14.32 3.85
C GLY A 76 12.97 14.81 3.51
N ASP A 77 13.89 14.85 4.48
CA ASP A 77 15.28 15.23 4.27
C ASP A 77 16.17 14.00 4.06
N ALA A 78 16.79 13.89 2.88
CA ALA A 78 17.61 12.73 2.50
C ALA A 78 18.89 12.62 3.35
N ALA A 79 19.51 13.75 3.74
CA ALA A 79 20.71 13.73 4.57
C ALA A 79 20.39 13.27 5.99
N LYS A 80 19.25 13.74 6.54
CA LYS A 80 18.74 13.27 7.82
C LYS A 80 18.39 11.78 7.77
N PHE A 81 17.74 11.32 6.70
CA PHE A 81 17.40 9.91 6.53
C PHE A 81 18.62 9.01 6.56
N GLN A 82 19.70 9.41 5.87
CA GLN A 82 20.97 8.71 5.93
C GLN A 82 21.54 8.70 7.35
N ALA A 83 21.60 9.86 8.02
CA ALA A 83 22.08 9.97 9.39
C ALA A 83 21.25 9.13 10.38
N ASP A 84 19.94 9.13 10.25
CA ASP A 84 19.04 8.32 11.08
C ASP A 84 19.35 6.82 10.94
N ILE A 85 19.64 6.32 9.73
CA ILE A 85 20.00 4.92 9.50
C ILE A 85 21.40 4.62 10.11
N GLU A 86 22.37 5.51 9.93
CA GLU A 86 23.70 5.36 10.54
C GLU A 86 23.62 5.33 12.08
N ASP A 87 22.78 6.17 12.67
CA ASP A 87 22.53 6.18 14.12
C ASP A 87 21.85 4.89 14.59
N LEU A 88 20.90 4.34 13.83
CA LEU A 88 20.27 3.05 14.12
C LEU A 88 21.29 1.91 14.09
N ILE A 89 22.20 1.89 13.11
CA ILE A 89 23.31 0.94 13.03
C ILE A 89 24.19 1.07 14.29
N ALA A 90 24.59 2.29 14.67
CA ALA A 90 25.42 2.56 15.85
C ALA A 90 24.73 2.13 17.17
N GLN A 91 23.39 2.14 17.23
CA GLN A 91 22.62 1.63 18.38
C GLN A 91 22.55 0.10 18.44
N GLY A 92 23.10 -0.61 17.45
CA GLY A 92 23.19 -2.05 17.39
C GLY A 92 21.81 -2.70 17.16
N ILE A 93 21.12 -2.28 16.09
CA ILE A 93 19.89 -2.92 15.65
C ILE A 93 20.19 -4.30 15.06
N ASP A 94 19.28 -5.26 15.28
CA ASP A 94 19.37 -6.60 14.73
C ASP A 94 18.78 -6.70 13.32
N GLY A 95 17.92 -5.75 12.93
CA GLY A 95 17.31 -5.64 11.61
C GLY A 95 16.60 -4.31 11.44
N ILE A 96 16.25 -3.97 10.20
CA ILE A 96 15.61 -2.70 9.88
C ILE A 96 14.47 -2.85 8.89
N ILE A 97 13.41 -2.07 9.11
CA ILE A 97 12.33 -1.82 8.15
C ILE A 97 12.53 -0.40 7.62
N ILE A 98 12.54 -0.25 6.30
CA ILE A 98 12.72 1.03 5.64
C ILE A 98 11.45 1.39 4.88
N SER A 99 10.81 2.48 5.34
CA SER A 99 9.65 3.10 4.71
C SER A 99 10.06 4.44 4.12
N GLY A 100 9.98 4.57 2.80
CA GLY A 100 10.33 5.85 2.31
C GLY A 100 10.44 6.05 0.83
N ALA A 101 10.37 7.30 0.49
CA ALA A 101 10.26 7.78 -0.85
C ALA A 101 11.58 7.75 -1.55
N TRP A 102 12.65 8.01 -1.26
CA TRP A 102 13.84 8.30 -2.06
C TRP A 102 15.01 7.37 -1.68
N LEU A 103 14.77 6.06 -1.76
CA LEU A 103 15.81 5.07 -1.45
C LEU A 103 17.06 5.25 -2.31
N GLU A 104 16.90 5.72 -3.57
CA GLU A 104 17.99 6.01 -4.47
C GLU A 104 18.84 7.23 -4.02
N GLU A 105 18.30 8.08 -3.16
CA GLU A 105 19.00 9.26 -2.63
C GLU A 105 19.85 8.97 -1.38
N ALA A 106 19.73 7.77 -0.80
CA ALA A 106 20.52 7.35 0.37
C ALA A 106 21.31 6.04 0.14
N PRO A 107 22.04 5.86 -0.97
CA PRO A 107 22.72 4.60 -1.27
C PRO A 107 23.79 4.24 -0.23
N ALA A 108 24.44 5.22 0.36
CA ALA A 108 25.49 4.98 1.36
C ALA A 108 24.96 4.34 2.65
N ALA A 109 23.75 4.72 3.09
CA ALA A 109 23.10 4.11 4.25
C ALA A 109 22.77 2.63 4.00
N LEU A 110 22.30 2.31 2.79
CA LEU A 110 21.99 0.93 2.40
C LEU A 110 23.24 0.07 2.25
N ASP A 111 24.32 0.65 1.71
CA ASP A 111 25.61 -0.02 1.63
C ASP A 111 26.20 -0.28 3.04
N ALA A 112 25.99 0.63 3.99
CA ALA A 112 26.39 0.44 5.39
C ALA A 112 25.62 -0.71 6.04
N LEU A 113 24.30 -0.78 5.88
CA LEU A 113 23.48 -1.89 6.36
C LEU A 113 23.93 -3.24 5.78
N ALA A 114 24.19 -3.28 4.47
CA ALA A 114 24.67 -4.49 3.80
C ALA A 114 26.06 -4.91 4.30
N LYS A 115 26.96 -3.97 4.54
CA LYS A 115 28.33 -4.21 5.07
C LYS A 115 28.30 -4.79 6.48
N GLU A 116 27.40 -4.29 7.32
CA GLU A 116 27.20 -4.78 8.69
C GLU A 116 26.35 -6.08 8.73
N GLY A 117 25.83 -6.52 7.59
CA GLY A 117 25.01 -7.73 7.48
C GLY A 117 23.65 -7.59 8.16
N ILE A 118 23.12 -6.37 8.32
CA ILE A 118 21.84 -6.10 8.96
C ILE A 118 20.72 -6.42 7.98
N PRO A 119 19.79 -7.38 8.31
CA PRO A 119 18.66 -7.67 7.48
C PRO A 119 17.78 -6.45 7.25
N THR A 120 17.50 -6.14 5.98
CA THR A 120 16.77 -4.96 5.55
C THR A 120 15.50 -5.35 4.84
N VAL A 121 14.34 -4.97 5.38
CA VAL A 121 13.03 -5.12 4.75
C VAL A 121 12.57 -3.77 4.21
N LEU A 122 12.40 -3.69 2.89
CA LEU A 122 11.83 -2.53 2.23
C LEU A 122 10.32 -2.64 2.22
N VAL A 123 9.63 -1.52 2.41
CA VAL A 123 8.17 -1.42 2.31
C VAL A 123 7.76 -0.32 1.36
N ASP A 124 6.59 -0.53 0.70
CA ASP A 124 5.96 0.42 -0.22
C ASP A 124 6.77 0.68 -1.50
N ARG A 125 8.03 1.08 -1.39
CA ARG A 125 8.92 1.36 -2.52
C ARG A 125 9.97 0.30 -2.72
N GLN A 126 10.23 -0.01 -3.98
CA GLN A 126 11.40 -0.76 -4.42
C GLN A 126 12.42 0.19 -5.04
N PHE A 127 13.65 -0.28 -5.15
CA PHE A 127 14.64 0.37 -5.99
C PHE A 127 14.22 0.34 -7.46
N GLY A 128 14.58 1.38 -8.20
CA GLY A 128 14.43 1.41 -9.64
C GLY A 128 15.15 0.24 -10.32
N ALA A 129 14.65 -0.17 -11.48
CA ALA A 129 15.28 -1.22 -12.27
C ALA A 129 16.73 -0.86 -12.58
N GLY A 130 17.66 -1.71 -12.13
CA GLY A 130 19.10 -1.49 -12.29
C GLY A 130 19.85 -1.02 -11.05
N SER A 131 19.16 -0.70 -9.94
CA SER A 131 19.82 -0.45 -8.66
C SER A 131 20.58 -1.71 -8.21
N LYS A 132 21.81 -1.50 -7.74
CA LYS A 132 22.65 -2.57 -7.15
C LYS A 132 22.55 -2.62 -5.63
N SER A 133 21.77 -1.75 -5.04
CA SER A 133 21.61 -1.67 -3.59
C SER A 133 21.00 -2.97 -3.06
N ALA A 134 21.63 -3.50 -2.01
CA ALA A 134 21.23 -4.74 -1.40
C ALA A 134 20.11 -4.51 -0.39
N TYR A 135 19.03 -5.30 -0.49
CA TYR A 135 18.03 -5.47 0.55
C TYR A 135 17.73 -6.95 0.72
N THR A 136 17.23 -7.33 1.89
CA THR A 136 16.94 -8.74 2.20
C THR A 136 15.60 -9.14 1.64
N SER A 137 14.56 -8.31 1.85
CA SER A 137 13.22 -8.58 1.36
C SER A 137 12.43 -7.28 1.13
N TYR A 138 11.45 -7.37 0.24
CA TYR A 138 10.47 -6.30 -0.01
C TYR A 138 9.06 -6.81 0.23
N ILE A 139 8.19 -5.94 0.74
CA ILE A 139 6.75 -6.17 0.83
C ILE A 139 5.99 -4.88 0.50
N GLY A 140 5.07 -4.95 -0.44
CA GLY A 140 4.30 -3.80 -0.89
C GLY A 140 3.29 -4.16 -1.99
N PRO A 141 2.68 -3.16 -2.64
CA PRO A 141 1.72 -3.37 -3.73
C PRO A 141 2.43 -3.64 -5.07
N ASP A 142 1.70 -4.23 -6.00
CA ASP A 142 2.03 -4.15 -7.43
C ASP A 142 1.38 -2.88 -8.03
N ASN A 143 2.14 -1.79 -8.01
CA ASN A 143 1.67 -0.48 -8.47
C ASN A 143 1.28 -0.47 -9.96
N TYR A 144 1.92 -1.29 -10.80
CA TYR A 144 1.53 -1.40 -12.20
C TYR A 144 0.17 -2.07 -12.35
N THR A 145 -0.06 -3.18 -11.65
CA THR A 145 -1.35 -3.88 -11.66
C THR A 145 -2.47 -3.01 -11.10
N ILE A 146 -2.22 -2.21 -10.05
CA ILE A 146 -3.20 -1.22 -9.56
C ILE A 146 -3.59 -0.27 -10.70
N GLY A 147 -2.61 0.35 -11.36
CA GLY A 147 -2.89 1.25 -12.48
C GLY A 147 -3.66 0.59 -13.62
N VAL A 148 -3.39 -0.68 -13.93
CA VAL A 148 -4.15 -1.46 -14.92
C VAL A 148 -5.61 -1.64 -14.50
N GLN A 149 -5.87 -1.96 -13.24
CA GLN A 149 -7.23 -2.12 -12.71
C GLN A 149 -8.01 -0.80 -12.76
N ASP A 150 -7.39 0.29 -12.31
CA ASP A 150 -7.99 1.63 -12.33
C ASP A 150 -8.29 2.09 -13.76
N GLY A 151 -7.32 1.92 -14.67
CA GLY A 151 -7.49 2.25 -16.07
C GLY A 151 -8.61 1.44 -16.75
N THR A 152 -8.71 0.15 -16.42
CA THR A 152 -9.78 -0.72 -16.91
C THR A 152 -11.14 -0.22 -16.43
N TYR A 153 -11.26 0.04 -15.12
CA TYR A 153 -12.50 0.57 -14.56
C TYR A 153 -12.92 1.89 -15.18
N ILE A 154 -11.98 2.83 -15.36
CA ILE A 154 -12.26 4.14 -15.97
C ILE A 154 -12.73 3.96 -17.41
N CYS A 155 -11.97 3.22 -18.23
CA CYS A 155 -12.27 3.05 -19.64
C CYS A 155 -13.61 2.32 -19.87
N ASP A 156 -13.89 1.28 -19.09
CA ASP A 156 -15.15 0.54 -19.17
C ASP A 156 -16.33 1.42 -18.76
N ARG A 157 -16.20 2.18 -17.67
CA ARG A 157 -17.25 3.09 -17.19
C ARG A 157 -17.53 4.22 -18.17
N LEU A 158 -16.52 4.68 -18.92
CA LEU A 158 -16.66 5.66 -20.02
C LEU A 158 -17.21 5.03 -21.30
N GLY A 159 -17.40 3.72 -21.37
CA GLY A 159 -17.79 3.03 -22.61
C GLY A 159 -16.75 3.16 -23.71
N GLY A 160 -15.47 3.29 -23.36
CA GLY A 160 -14.35 3.38 -24.27
C GLY A 160 -14.18 4.73 -24.96
N LYS A 161 -14.84 5.80 -24.50
CA LYS A 161 -14.76 7.13 -25.10
C LYS A 161 -14.86 8.25 -24.07
N GLY A 162 -13.91 9.16 -24.06
CA GLY A 162 -13.92 10.32 -23.16
C GLY A 162 -12.54 10.92 -22.95
N VAL A 163 -12.51 11.94 -22.08
CA VAL A 163 -11.29 12.65 -21.67
C VAL A 163 -10.98 12.32 -20.23
N ILE A 164 -9.82 11.73 -20.00
CA ILE A 164 -9.28 11.42 -18.67
C ILE A 164 -8.21 12.45 -18.35
N VAL A 165 -8.35 13.16 -17.23
CA VAL A 165 -7.26 13.97 -16.66
C VAL A 165 -6.45 13.07 -15.72
N GLN A 166 -5.12 13.12 -15.86
CA GLN A 166 -4.19 12.39 -15.00
C GLN A 166 -3.44 13.35 -14.10
N LEU A 167 -3.52 13.15 -12.78
CA LEU A 167 -2.76 13.87 -11.77
C LEU A 167 -1.65 12.98 -11.22
N ARG A 168 -0.40 13.45 -11.29
CA ARG A 168 0.79 12.71 -10.89
C ARG A 168 1.33 13.22 -9.56
N GLY A 169 1.82 12.29 -8.72
CA GLY A 169 2.32 12.62 -7.38
C GLY A 169 3.74 13.13 -7.35
N GLY A 170 4.62 12.53 -8.13
CA GLY A 170 6.04 12.86 -8.13
C GLY A 170 6.70 12.74 -9.51
N PRO A 171 8.01 13.02 -9.61
CA PRO A 171 8.77 12.93 -10.85
C PRO A 171 8.65 11.57 -11.55
N ALA A 172 8.90 11.56 -12.87
CA ALA A 172 8.72 10.37 -13.71
C ALA A 172 9.69 9.21 -13.37
N ASP A 173 10.78 9.48 -12.66
CA ASP A 173 11.73 8.50 -12.13
C ASP A 173 11.23 7.81 -10.85
N ASN A 174 10.16 8.35 -10.25
CA ASN A 174 9.50 7.75 -9.10
C ASN A 174 8.81 6.43 -9.49
N SER A 175 9.30 5.32 -8.95
CA SER A 175 8.83 3.98 -9.30
C SER A 175 7.35 3.75 -9.01
N ILE A 176 6.78 4.39 -7.98
CA ILE A 176 5.37 4.22 -7.59
C ILE A 176 4.46 4.92 -8.60
N GLY A 177 4.58 6.24 -8.74
CA GLY A 177 3.76 7.02 -9.65
C GLY A 177 3.94 6.59 -11.10
N LEU A 178 5.18 6.38 -11.53
CA LEU A 178 5.47 5.89 -12.88
C LEU A 178 4.76 4.56 -13.18
N ASN A 179 4.76 3.61 -12.23
CA ASN A 179 4.10 2.32 -12.41
C ASN A 179 2.57 2.45 -12.44
N ARG A 180 1.97 3.22 -11.51
CA ARG A 180 0.52 3.50 -11.52
C ARG A 180 0.10 4.16 -12.83
N SER A 181 0.82 5.19 -13.25
CA SER A 181 0.61 5.87 -14.51
C SER A 181 0.74 4.95 -15.72
N ASN A 182 1.84 4.19 -15.81
CA ASN A 182 2.07 3.27 -16.92
C ASN A 182 1.00 2.18 -17.02
N GLY A 183 0.55 1.66 -15.88
CA GLY A 183 -0.56 0.71 -15.82
C GLY A 183 -1.83 1.28 -16.42
N MET A 184 -2.28 2.44 -15.94
CA MET A 184 -3.47 3.13 -16.45
C MET A 184 -3.34 3.46 -17.94
N LEU A 185 -2.22 4.05 -18.37
CA LEU A 185 -1.97 4.43 -19.76
C LEU A 185 -1.90 3.20 -20.70
N SER A 186 -1.40 2.06 -20.20
CA SER A 186 -1.36 0.82 -21.00
C SER A 186 -2.75 0.37 -21.41
N VAL A 187 -3.73 0.52 -20.52
CA VAL A 187 -5.14 0.23 -20.80
C VAL A 187 -5.75 1.30 -21.70
N ALA A 188 -5.62 2.58 -21.33
CA ALA A 188 -6.22 3.68 -22.07
C ALA A 188 -5.83 3.67 -23.56
N LYS A 189 -4.59 3.30 -23.89
CA LYS A 189 -4.10 3.15 -25.27
C LYS A 189 -4.86 2.11 -26.10
N THR A 190 -5.53 1.16 -25.48
CA THR A 190 -6.32 0.14 -26.19
C THR A 190 -7.69 0.64 -26.62
N TYR A 191 -8.12 1.81 -26.14
CA TYR A 191 -9.40 2.43 -26.44
C TYR A 191 -9.22 3.67 -27.32
N PRO A 192 -9.45 3.58 -28.64
CA PRO A 192 -9.21 4.71 -29.58
C PRO A 192 -10.03 5.97 -29.30
N GLY A 193 -11.14 5.82 -28.57
CA GLY A 193 -12.01 6.94 -28.18
C GLY A 193 -11.61 7.64 -26.88
N ILE A 194 -10.59 7.14 -26.17
CA ILE A 194 -10.09 7.74 -24.94
C ILE A 194 -8.93 8.68 -25.24
N THR A 195 -8.99 9.87 -24.65
CA THR A 195 -7.89 10.84 -24.62
C THR A 195 -7.43 11.03 -23.20
N VAL A 196 -6.13 10.88 -22.92
CA VAL A 196 -5.55 11.17 -21.62
C VAL A 196 -4.80 12.50 -21.68
N VAL A 197 -5.15 13.42 -20.77
CA VAL A 197 -4.50 14.72 -20.59
C VAL A 197 -3.78 14.70 -19.25
N THR A 198 -2.46 14.63 -19.29
CA THR A 198 -1.64 14.60 -18.06
C THR A 198 -1.37 16.02 -17.58
N ALA A 199 -1.58 16.31 -16.30
CA ALA A 199 -1.19 17.57 -15.70
C ALA A 199 0.32 17.81 -15.85
N PRO A 200 0.77 19.03 -16.22
CA PRO A 200 2.18 19.31 -16.51
C PRO A 200 3.08 19.16 -15.28
N ASP A 201 2.56 19.51 -14.11
CA ASP A 201 3.28 19.51 -12.85
C ASP A 201 2.92 18.30 -11.97
N PHE A 202 3.49 18.24 -10.76
CA PHE A 202 3.27 17.19 -9.78
C PHE A 202 2.56 17.73 -8.54
N GLY A 203 1.64 16.94 -7.97
CA GLY A 203 0.87 17.31 -6.79
C GLY A 203 1.53 16.94 -5.46
N SER A 204 2.78 16.46 -5.47
CA SER A 204 3.57 16.14 -4.27
C SER A 204 2.83 15.22 -3.28
N TRP A 205 1.99 14.33 -3.81
CA TRP A 205 1.20 13.35 -3.04
C TRP A 205 0.26 13.97 -2.00
N SER A 206 -0.06 15.26 -2.10
CA SER A 206 -0.83 16.02 -1.11
C SER A 206 -2.18 16.50 -1.64
N ALA A 207 -3.13 16.75 -0.71
CA ALA A 207 -4.43 17.31 -1.07
C ALA A 207 -4.30 18.72 -1.69
N ASP A 208 -3.44 19.57 -1.13
CA ASP A 208 -3.21 20.93 -1.65
C ASP A 208 -2.63 20.89 -3.08
N GLY A 209 -1.69 19.96 -3.33
CA GLY A 209 -1.17 19.76 -4.68
C GLY A 209 -2.24 19.23 -5.65
N GLY A 210 -3.12 18.36 -5.17
CA GLY A 210 -4.28 17.90 -5.95
C GLY A 210 -5.26 19.01 -6.29
N ILE A 211 -5.51 19.93 -5.35
CA ILE A 211 -6.33 21.14 -5.58
C ILE A 211 -5.70 21.97 -6.69
N ALA A 212 -4.44 22.38 -6.52
CA ALA A 212 -3.75 23.27 -7.47
C ALA A 212 -3.72 22.70 -8.89
N LEU A 213 -3.31 21.42 -9.01
CA LEU A 213 -3.29 20.75 -10.31
C LEU A 213 -4.69 20.70 -10.95
N MET A 214 -5.72 20.38 -10.17
CA MET A 214 -7.07 20.24 -10.71
C MET A 214 -7.67 21.58 -11.11
N GLU A 215 -7.41 22.67 -10.39
CA GLU A 215 -7.82 24.02 -10.76
C GLU A 215 -7.25 24.40 -12.15
N ASP A 216 -5.96 24.15 -12.39
CA ASP A 216 -5.32 24.38 -13.67
C ASP A 216 -5.92 23.53 -14.78
N MET A 217 -6.16 22.23 -14.48
CA MET A 217 -6.75 21.31 -15.46
C MET A 217 -8.20 21.68 -15.80
N LEU A 218 -8.99 22.17 -14.84
CA LEU A 218 -10.36 22.64 -15.07
C LEU A 218 -10.38 23.89 -15.94
N ALA A 219 -9.42 24.80 -15.72
CA ALA A 219 -9.30 26.04 -16.53
C ALA A 219 -8.87 25.73 -17.98
N ALA A 220 -7.96 24.76 -18.16
CA ALA A 220 -7.42 24.41 -19.48
C ALA A 220 -8.35 23.50 -20.30
N ASN A 221 -9.22 22.71 -19.64
CA ASN A 221 -9.99 21.66 -20.30
C ASN A 221 -11.50 21.85 -20.07
N PRO A 222 -12.24 22.32 -21.08
CA PRO A 222 -13.68 22.52 -20.98
C PRO A 222 -14.45 21.19 -20.86
N LYS A 223 -13.84 20.07 -21.28
CA LYS A 223 -14.42 18.73 -21.21
C LYS A 223 -13.48 17.79 -20.48
N ILE A 224 -13.97 17.23 -19.37
CA ILE A 224 -13.31 16.17 -18.58
C ILE A 224 -14.40 15.18 -18.19
N ASP A 225 -14.17 13.90 -18.44
CA ASP A 225 -15.14 12.83 -18.13
C ASP A 225 -14.71 11.99 -16.93
N ALA A 226 -13.40 11.89 -16.69
CA ALA A 226 -12.85 11.21 -15.51
C ALA A 226 -11.53 11.85 -15.07
N VAL A 227 -11.17 11.65 -13.81
CA VAL A 227 -9.87 12.03 -13.23
C VAL A 227 -9.22 10.77 -12.65
N PHE A 228 -7.99 10.49 -13.05
CA PHE A 228 -7.13 9.51 -12.41
C PHE A 228 -6.05 10.23 -11.60
N CYS A 229 -5.94 9.88 -10.32
CA CYS A 229 -4.92 10.41 -9.44
C CYS A 229 -4.02 9.28 -8.95
N GLU A 230 -2.72 9.51 -8.92
CA GLU A 230 -1.76 8.50 -8.46
C GLU A 230 -1.89 8.20 -6.95
N ASN A 231 -2.63 9.03 -6.17
CA ASN A 231 -3.03 8.69 -4.79
C ASN A 231 -4.34 9.35 -4.38
N ASP A 232 -4.94 8.85 -3.29
CA ASP A 232 -6.23 9.32 -2.78
C ASP A 232 -6.17 10.74 -2.22
N SER A 233 -5.10 11.11 -1.51
CA SER A 233 -4.99 12.46 -0.95
C SER A 233 -5.08 13.54 -2.03
N MET A 234 -4.35 13.37 -3.16
CA MET A 234 -4.49 14.30 -4.30
C MET A 234 -5.88 14.24 -4.92
N CYS A 235 -6.47 13.04 -4.99
CA CYS A 235 -7.80 12.87 -5.58
C CYS A 235 -8.90 13.54 -4.76
N LEU A 236 -8.81 13.50 -3.44
CA LEU A 236 -9.70 14.24 -2.53
C LEU A 236 -9.54 15.75 -2.69
N GLY A 237 -8.29 16.21 -2.86
CA GLY A 237 -8.02 17.61 -3.22
C GLY A 237 -8.64 18.01 -4.56
N ALA A 238 -8.46 17.18 -5.57
CA ALA A 238 -9.07 17.35 -6.90
C ALA A 238 -10.61 17.36 -6.82
N GLN A 239 -11.20 16.48 -6.01
CA GLN A 239 -12.65 16.44 -5.77
C GLN A 239 -13.15 17.76 -5.22
N LYS A 240 -12.42 18.35 -4.25
CA LYS A 240 -12.75 19.66 -3.70
C LYS A 240 -12.71 20.75 -4.78
N ALA A 241 -11.64 20.85 -5.56
CA ALA A 241 -11.51 21.82 -6.64
C ALA A 241 -12.64 21.70 -7.69
N ILE A 242 -13.02 20.46 -8.05
CA ILE A 242 -14.13 20.18 -8.95
C ILE A 242 -15.48 20.66 -8.36
N ALA A 243 -15.68 20.43 -7.06
CA ALA A 243 -16.89 20.89 -6.36
C ALA A 243 -16.97 22.41 -6.28
N ASP A 244 -15.86 23.08 -5.93
CA ASP A 244 -15.74 24.53 -5.85
C ASP A 244 -16.00 25.20 -7.22
N ALA A 245 -15.60 24.53 -8.32
CA ALA A 245 -15.88 24.96 -9.69
C ALA A 245 -17.33 24.67 -10.15
N GLY A 246 -18.15 23.98 -9.33
CA GLY A 246 -19.53 23.61 -9.67
C GLY A 246 -19.63 22.49 -10.73
N ARG A 247 -18.56 21.74 -10.98
CA ARG A 247 -18.46 20.74 -12.07
C ARG A 247 -18.57 19.28 -11.59
N ALA A 248 -18.96 19.04 -10.32
CA ALA A 248 -19.01 17.70 -9.72
C ALA A 248 -19.90 16.68 -10.49
N GLY A 249 -20.92 17.14 -11.20
CA GLY A 249 -21.80 16.29 -12.01
C GLY A 249 -21.24 15.90 -13.38
N GLU A 250 -20.07 16.44 -13.79
CA GLU A 250 -19.53 16.26 -15.14
C GLU A 250 -18.57 15.07 -15.22
N MET A 251 -17.93 14.69 -14.14
CA MET A 251 -16.85 13.73 -14.10
C MET A 251 -16.84 12.88 -12.82
N PHE A 252 -16.17 11.74 -12.89
CA PHE A 252 -15.89 10.91 -11.71
C PHE A 252 -14.38 10.78 -11.48
N LEU A 253 -14.00 10.42 -10.24
CA LEU A 253 -12.59 10.30 -9.83
C LEU A 253 -12.26 8.85 -9.46
N VAL A 254 -11.02 8.49 -9.74
CA VAL A 254 -10.41 7.22 -9.33
C VAL A 254 -9.03 7.53 -8.75
N GLY A 255 -8.80 7.09 -7.52
CA GLY A 255 -7.54 7.27 -6.81
C GLY A 255 -6.84 5.93 -6.54
N VAL A 256 -5.82 5.98 -5.73
CA VAL A 256 -5.07 4.83 -5.23
C VAL A 256 -4.76 5.06 -3.77
N ASP A 257 -4.79 4.04 -3.01
CA ASP A 257 -4.32 3.73 -1.67
C ASP A 257 -5.43 3.10 -0.81
N GLY A 258 -6.69 3.53 -0.90
CA GLY A 258 -7.78 3.08 -0.02
C GLY A 258 -7.83 3.92 1.27
N GLU A 259 -7.47 5.20 1.19
CA GLU A 259 -7.54 6.15 2.33
C GLU A 259 -8.97 6.23 2.89
N THR A 260 -9.13 6.22 4.21
CA THR A 260 -10.43 6.23 4.89
C THR A 260 -11.38 7.30 4.33
N ALA A 261 -10.87 8.51 4.09
CA ALA A 261 -11.68 9.60 3.53
C ALA A 261 -12.14 9.33 2.08
N ALA A 262 -11.34 8.63 1.27
CA ALA A 262 -11.73 8.21 -0.07
C ALA A 262 -12.80 7.10 0.00
N LEU A 263 -12.66 6.15 0.93
CA LEU A 263 -13.68 5.12 1.17
C LEU A 263 -15.00 5.74 1.62
N GLU A 264 -14.96 6.74 2.51
CA GLU A 264 -16.15 7.51 2.91
C GLU A 264 -16.80 8.24 1.73
N ALA A 265 -16.01 8.85 0.85
CA ALA A 265 -16.52 9.50 -0.35
C ALA A 265 -17.25 8.50 -1.29
N ILE A 266 -16.72 7.28 -1.43
CA ILE A 266 -17.36 6.19 -2.18
C ILE A 266 -18.64 5.71 -1.48
N ILE A 267 -18.62 5.52 -0.15
CA ILE A 267 -19.78 5.10 0.65
C ILE A 267 -20.92 6.12 0.52
N ASN A 268 -20.59 7.39 0.58
CA ASN A 268 -21.57 8.48 0.49
C ASN A 268 -22.08 8.72 -0.94
N GLY A 269 -21.58 8.01 -1.93
CA GLY A 269 -22.03 8.10 -3.31
C GLY A 269 -21.73 9.44 -3.98
N THR A 270 -20.59 10.04 -3.64
CA THR A 270 -20.08 11.22 -4.31
C THR A 270 -19.60 10.88 -5.73
N ASN A 271 -18.96 11.82 -6.43
CA ASN A 271 -18.31 11.53 -7.69
C ASN A 271 -16.95 10.79 -7.56
N TYR A 272 -16.51 10.48 -6.34
CA TYR A 272 -15.39 9.59 -6.09
C TYR A 272 -15.84 8.13 -6.30
N ALA A 273 -15.38 7.51 -7.39
CA ALA A 273 -15.98 6.27 -7.88
C ALA A 273 -15.26 5.01 -7.43
N ALA A 274 -13.94 5.07 -7.31
CA ALA A 274 -13.12 3.91 -6.97
C ALA A 274 -11.73 4.33 -6.47
N THR A 275 -11.04 3.40 -5.81
CA THR A 275 -9.63 3.51 -5.43
C THR A 275 -8.95 2.14 -5.50
N GLY A 276 -7.75 2.08 -6.05
CA GLY A 276 -6.91 0.88 -6.00
C GLY A 276 -6.31 0.70 -4.61
N LEU A 277 -6.47 -0.46 -3.98
CA LEU A 277 -5.98 -0.69 -2.62
C LEU A 277 -4.45 -0.75 -2.55
N ASN A 278 -3.86 0.06 -1.69
CA ASN A 278 -2.48 -0.01 -1.22
C ASN A 278 -2.48 0.09 0.31
N ASN A 279 -2.65 -1.04 0.99
CA ASN A 279 -2.97 -1.10 2.41
C ASN A 279 -1.73 -0.94 3.30
N SER A 280 -1.53 0.24 3.85
CA SER A 280 -0.39 0.58 4.71
C SER A 280 -0.35 -0.25 6.00
N ASP A 281 -1.49 -0.59 6.61
CA ASP A 281 -1.56 -1.44 7.81
C ASP A 281 -1.07 -2.86 7.50
N GLN A 282 -1.55 -3.47 6.41
CA GLN A 282 -1.09 -4.81 6.02
C GLN A 282 0.40 -4.84 5.67
N ILE A 283 0.89 -3.80 5.01
CA ILE A 283 2.31 -3.67 4.67
C ILE A 283 3.15 -3.59 5.95
N GLY A 284 2.80 -2.72 6.89
CA GLY A 284 3.52 -2.55 8.15
C GLY A 284 3.56 -3.83 8.99
N ARG A 285 2.41 -4.50 9.17
CA ARG A 285 2.34 -5.80 9.88
C ARG A 285 3.14 -6.87 9.16
N GLY A 286 2.99 -6.94 7.84
CA GLY A 286 3.71 -7.89 7.02
C GLY A 286 5.23 -7.70 7.10
N ALA A 287 5.69 -6.45 7.13
CA ALA A 287 7.11 -6.12 7.24
C ALA A 287 7.70 -6.55 8.59
N PHE A 288 6.99 -6.28 9.69
CA PHE A 288 7.42 -6.74 11.01
C PHE A 288 7.53 -8.27 11.05
N ASN A 289 6.49 -8.98 10.66
CA ASN A 289 6.47 -10.44 10.64
C ASN A 289 7.54 -11.02 9.71
N ARG A 290 7.79 -10.38 8.58
CA ARG A 290 8.84 -10.73 7.63
C ARG A 290 10.24 -10.61 8.28
N LEU A 291 10.51 -9.48 8.92
CA LEU A 291 11.79 -9.26 9.59
C LEU A 291 11.99 -10.21 10.75
N MET A 292 10.97 -10.45 11.57
CA MET A 292 11.02 -11.45 12.65
C MET A 292 11.29 -12.86 12.13
N SER A 293 10.70 -13.24 11.00
CA SER A 293 11.01 -14.53 10.35
C SER A 293 12.47 -14.62 9.92
N ILE A 294 13.02 -13.56 9.33
CA ILE A 294 14.44 -13.50 8.91
C ILE A 294 15.36 -13.61 10.13
N LEU A 295 15.08 -12.85 11.19
CA LEU A 295 15.87 -12.89 12.43
C LEU A 295 15.79 -14.25 13.13
N GLY A 296 14.70 -14.99 12.94
CA GLY A 296 14.53 -16.38 13.38
C GLY A 296 15.19 -17.44 12.47
N GLY A 297 15.94 -17.02 11.43
CA GLY A 297 16.62 -17.93 10.48
C GLY A 297 15.74 -18.38 9.31
N GLY A 298 14.56 -17.82 9.15
CA GLY A 298 13.69 -18.07 7.98
C GLY A 298 14.25 -17.44 6.71
N THR A 299 13.89 -18.02 5.57
CA THR A 299 14.26 -17.53 4.24
C THR A 299 13.02 -17.19 3.43
N PRO A 300 12.36 -16.06 3.71
CA PRO A 300 11.17 -15.66 2.97
C PRO A 300 11.50 -15.27 1.51
N GLU A 301 10.47 -15.17 0.68
CA GLU A 301 10.62 -14.64 -0.68
C GLU A 301 11.24 -13.24 -0.64
N LYS A 302 12.07 -12.95 -1.65
CA LYS A 302 12.75 -11.66 -1.74
C LYS A 302 11.74 -10.54 -1.92
N ASP A 303 10.81 -10.69 -2.86
CA ASP A 303 9.79 -9.69 -3.17
C ASP A 303 8.40 -10.29 -3.01
N THR A 304 7.55 -9.64 -2.23
CA THR A 304 6.16 -10.05 -2.01
C THR A 304 5.24 -8.90 -2.36
N TYR A 305 4.32 -9.17 -3.28
CA TYR A 305 3.28 -8.24 -3.67
C TYR A 305 1.96 -8.59 -2.97
N LEU A 306 1.46 -7.67 -2.18
CA LEU A 306 0.20 -7.84 -1.48
C LEU A 306 -0.98 -7.70 -2.45
N PRO A 307 -2.09 -8.42 -2.20
CA PRO A 307 -3.31 -8.23 -2.98
C PRO A 307 -3.80 -6.78 -2.91
N SER A 308 -4.00 -6.20 -4.08
CA SER A 308 -4.39 -4.78 -4.24
C SER A 308 -5.67 -4.68 -5.08
N PRO A 309 -6.83 -5.14 -4.58
CA PRO A 309 -8.07 -5.08 -5.34
C PRO A 309 -8.55 -3.64 -5.55
N LEU A 310 -9.26 -3.43 -6.64
CA LEU A 310 -10.02 -2.20 -6.84
C LEU A 310 -11.20 -2.13 -5.87
N ILE A 311 -11.30 -1.03 -5.15
CA ILE A 311 -12.41 -0.74 -4.24
C ILE A 311 -13.40 0.18 -4.94
N THR A 312 -14.66 -0.24 -4.96
CA THR A 312 -15.79 0.47 -5.55
C THR A 312 -16.97 0.49 -4.58
N LYS A 313 -18.06 1.11 -4.97
CA LYS A 313 -19.31 1.09 -4.18
C LYS A 313 -19.77 -0.32 -3.79
N ASP A 314 -19.49 -1.32 -4.64
CA ASP A 314 -19.97 -2.68 -4.43
C ASP A 314 -19.24 -3.44 -3.33
N ASN A 315 -18.00 -3.05 -3.01
CA ASN A 315 -17.15 -3.78 -2.06
C ASN A 315 -16.53 -2.92 -0.95
N VAL A 316 -16.72 -1.61 -0.98
CA VAL A 316 -16.06 -0.64 -0.06
C VAL A 316 -16.25 -0.99 1.42
N LEU A 317 -17.43 -1.50 1.82
CA LEU A 317 -17.70 -1.86 3.21
C LEU A 317 -16.86 -3.03 3.74
N ARG A 318 -16.14 -3.76 2.87
CA ARG A 318 -15.21 -4.81 3.28
C ARG A 318 -13.84 -4.26 3.71
N PHE A 319 -13.56 -3.03 3.32
CA PHE A 319 -12.26 -2.37 3.53
C PHE A 319 -12.36 -1.19 4.50
N TYR A 320 -13.56 -0.64 4.67
CA TYR A 320 -13.78 0.53 5.51
C TYR A 320 -13.67 0.18 6.99
N ASN A 321 -12.76 0.85 7.69
CA ASN A 321 -12.63 0.81 9.14
C ASN A 321 -12.68 2.25 9.70
N PRO A 322 -13.77 2.66 10.38
CA PRO A 322 -13.89 4.03 10.89
C PRO A 322 -12.90 4.37 12.00
N GLU A 323 -12.28 3.36 12.64
CA GLU A 323 -11.25 3.53 13.68
C GLU A 323 -9.83 3.46 13.08
N GLY A 324 -9.71 3.23 11.79
CA GLY A 324 -8.42 3.14 11.10
C GLY A 324 -7.75 4.51 10.96
N THR A 325 -6.42 4.52 11.02
CA THR A 325 -5.64 5.73 10.71
C THR A 325 -5.62 6.00 9.21
N PHE A 326 -5.83 4.91 8.44
CA PHE A 326 -5.75 4.90 6.99
C PHE A 326 -6.72 3.87 6.41
#